data_212a3d1f7b3f567efbd34d84db5d7d5e
#
_entry.id   212a3d1f7b3f567efbd34d84db5d7d5e
#
_cell.length_a   1.000
_cell.length_b   1.000
_cell.length_c   1.000
_cell.angle_alpha   90.00
_cell.angle_beta   90.00
_cell.angle_gamma   90.00
#
_symmetry.space_group_name_H-M   'P 1'
#
loop_
_entity.id
_entity.type
_entity.pdbx_description
1 polymer ?
#
loop_
_entity_poly.entity_id
_entity_poly.type
_entity_poly.pdbx_seq_one_letter_code
_entity_poly.pdbx_strand_id
1 'polypeptide(L)'
;SISGGTDVVGCLVLGNIFSKVYAGEIQGESLGIDVDIFDENGKKVSKNKKGELVIKKPFPTMPIKFWNDPKNKKFKNAYFTKYKNIWHHGDFIQKTKNGGFIIYGRSDATLNPGGVRIGTAEIYRQVEKINFIRESLVVGQEKEGDVKILLFVVMNNKNKLSDSDIN
;
A
#
# COMPACT_ATOMS: atom_id res chain seq x y z
N SER A 1 5.17 14.23 0.83
CA SER A 1 4.52 12.94 0.52
C SER A 1 3.49 12.62 1.59
N ILE A 2 2.42 11.92 1.22
CA ILE A 2 1.32 11.52 2.09
C ILE A 2 0.86 10.11 1.74
N SER A 3 0.27 9.39 2.71
CA SER A 3 -0.53 8.20 2.47
C SER A 3 -1.74 8.20 3.39
N GLY A 4 -2.87 7.79 2.86
CA GLY A 4 -4.15 7.75 3.56
C GLY A 4 -5.21 7.09 2.69
N GLY A 5 -6.47 7.42 2.91
CA GLY A 5 -7.55 6.82 2.16
C GLY A 5 -8.72 7.78 1.94
N THR A 6 -9.43 7.58 0.84
CA THR A 6 -10.66 8.33 0.53
C THR A 6 -11.70 8.13 1.62
N ASP A 7 -11.80 6.93 2.16
CA ASP A 7 -12.77 6.55 3.20
C ASP A 7 -12.55 7.29 4.52
N VAL A 8 -11.28 7.54 4.86
CA VAL A 8 -10.90 8.23 6.10
C VAL A 8 -10.80 9.75 5.92
N VAL A 9 -11.01 10.24 4.70
CA VAL A 9 -10.97 11.68 4.37
C VAL A 9 -9.73 12.37 4.95
N GLY A 10 -8.59 11.69 4.90
CA GLY A 10 -7.37 12.19 5.52
C GLY A 10 -6.15 11.33 5.28
N CYS A 11 -5.03 11.79 5.82
CA CYS A 11 -3.75 11.10 5.75
C CYS A 11 -3.49 10.35 7.05
N LEU A 12 -2.97 9.14 6.95
CA LEU A 12 -2.54 8.32 8.08
C LEU A 12 -1.07 8.59 8.41
N VAL A 13 -0.27 8.79 7.38
CA VAL A 13 1.11 9.25 7.48
C VAL A 13 1.33 10.42 6.52
N LEU A 14 2.08 11.43 6.95
CA LEU A 14 2.29 12.67 6.20
C LEU A 14 3.60 13.36 6.56
N GLY A 15 3.91 14.42 5.82
CA GLY A 15 5.01 15.32 6.15
C GLY A 15 4.72 16.18 7.38
N ASN A 16 5.76 16.57 8.10
CA ASN A 16 5.68 17.53 9.19
C ASN A 16 6.88 18.47 9.17
N ILE A 17 6.72 19.66 9.76
CA ILE A 17 7.75 20.70 9.76
C ILE A 17 8.86 20.48 10.79
N PHE A 18 8.70 19.53 11.69
CA PHE A 18 9.63 19.28 12.80
C PHE A 18 10.64 18.18 12.51
N SER A 19 10.43 17.38 11.47
CA SER A 19 11.28 16.25 11.12
C SER A 19 12.08 16.51 9.84
N LYS A 20 13.27 15.91 9.77
CA LYS A 20 14.07 15.93 8.54
C LYS A 20 13.36 15.19 7.42
N VAL A 21 13.57 15.66 6.19
CA VAL A 21 13.08 15.00 4.97
C VAL A 21 14.17 14.04 4.48
N TYR A 22 13.80 12.78 4.29
CA TYR A 22 14.65 11.76 3.68
C TYR A 22 14.04 11.32 2.35
N ALA A 23 14.89 11.13 1.35
CA ALA A 23 14.45 10.68 0.03
C ALA A 23 13.73 9.32 0.13
N GLY A 24 12.53 9.23 -0.46
CA GLY A 24 11.72 8.00 -0.45
C GLY A 24 10.96 7.72 0.85
N GLU A 25 11.04 8.59 1.87
CA GLU A 25 10.32 8.43 3.13
C GLU A 25 9.22 9.48 3.30
N ILE A 26 8.11 9.09 3.90
CA ILE A 26 7.09 9.98 4.48
C ILE A 26 7.50 10.24 5.92
N GLN A 27 7.50 11.51 6.36
CA GLN A 27 8.17 11.94 7.58
C GLN A 27 7.59 11.37 8.88
N GLY A 28 6.27 11.18 8.98
CA GLY A 28 5.69 10.76 10.25
C GLY A 28 4.21 10.39 10.22
N GLU A 29 3.70 10.07 11.37
CA GLU A 29 2.30 9.74 11.60
C GLU A 29 1.46 11.04 11.64
N SER A 30 0.21 10.96 11.19
CA SER A 30 -0.77 12.04 11.38
C SER A 30 -1.06 12.27 12.85
N LEU A 31 -1.24 13.53 13.23
CA LEU A 31 -1.63 13.88 14.59
C LEU A 31 -3.00 13.28 14.94
N GLY A 32 -3.09 12.65 16.10
CA GLY A 32 -4.32 12.01 16.58
C GLY A 32 -4.59 10.62 16.00
N ILE A 33 -3.66 10.05 15.22
CA ILE A 33 -3.79 8.69 14.65
C ILE A 33 -2.68 7.80 15.20
N ASP A 34 -3.05 6.74 15.92
CA ASP A 34 -2.11 5.77 16.53
C ASP A 34 -1.74 4.67 15.53
N VAL A 35 -0.89 5.04 14.56
CA VAL A 35 -0.40 4.14 13.50
C VAL A 35 0.58 3.12 14.07
N ASP A 36 0.46 1.87 13.62
CA ASP A 36 1.46 0.84 13.90
C ASP A 36 1.59 -0.10 12.68
N ILE A 37 2.51 -1.04 12.75
CA ILE A 37 2.79 -1.99 11.68
C ILE A 37 2.77 -3.40 12.26
N PHE A 38 1.88 -4.25 11.72
CA PHE A 38 1.69 -5.62 12.20
C PHE A 38 2.13 -6.66 11.17
N ASP A 39 2.61 -7.78 11.67
CA ASP A 39 2.78 -9.00 10.88
C ASP A 39 1.43 -9.72 10.66
N GLU A 40 1.47 -10.85 9.97
CA GLU A 40 0.29 -11.67 9.69
C GLU A 40 -0.40 -12.21 10.96
N ASN A 41 0.34 -12.36 12.04
CA ASN A 41 -0.15 -12.85 13.32
C ASN A 41 -0.68 -11.72 14.24
N GLY A 42 -0.70 -10.48 13.76
CA GLY A 42 -1.13 -9.33 14.53
C GLY A 42 -0.11 -8.84 15.55
N LYS A 43 1.15 -9.23 15.40
CA LYS A 43 2.24 -8.74 16.26
C LYS A 43 2.94 -7.56 15.61
N LYS A 44 3.30 -6.57 16.44
CA LYS A 44 4.08 -5.43 15.99
C LYS A 44 5.43 -5.86 15.42
N VAL A 45 5.77 -5.33 14.25
CA VAL A 45 7.08 -5.56 13.63
C VAL A 45 8.11 -4.55 14.11
N SER A 46 9.38 -4.93 14.06
CA SER A 46 10.49 -4.03 14.36
C SER A 46 10.72 -3.03 13.21
N LYS A 47 11.46 -1.93 13.49
CA LYS A 47 11.89 -0.98 12.44
C LYS A 47 12.61 -1.70 11.31
N ASN A 48 12.49 -1.17 10.11
CA ASN A 48 13.02 -1.71 8.85
C ASN A 48 12.41 -3.06 8.43
N LYS A 49 11.32 -3.48 9.05
CA LYS A 49 10.52 -4.63 8.57
C LYS A 49 9.21 -4.15 7.97
N LYS A 50 8.85 -4.75 6.84
CA LYS A 50 7.58 -4.55 6.14
C LYS A 50 6.45 -5.28 6.89
N GLY A 51 5.30 -4.66 6.95
CA GLY A 51 4.08 -5.25 7.51
C GLY A 51 2.84 -4.47 7.10
N GLU A 52 1.71 -4.82 7.68
CA GLU A 52 0.42 -4.18 7.42
C GLU A 52 0.27 -2.89 8.21
N LEU A 53 -0.17 -1.84 7.53
CA LEU A 53 -0.58 -0.59 8.17
C LEU A 53 -1.83 -0.81 9.01
N VAL A 54 -1.71 -0.54 10.30
CA VAL A 54 -2.84 -0.64 11.24
C VAL A 54 -2.97 0.63 12.06
N ILE A 55 -4.20 0.89 12.54
CA ILE A 55 -4.48 1.97 13.48
C ILE A 55 -5.10 1.34 14.72
N LYS A 56 -4.44 1.54 15.87
CA LYS A 56 -4.77 0.83 17.10
C LYS A 56 -5.90 1.44 17.90
N LYS A 57 -6.23 2.72 17.66
CA LYS A 57 -7.25 3.46 18.39
C LYS A 57 -8.21 4.15 17.43
N PRO A 58 -9.45 4.42 17.85
CA PRO A 58 -10.33 5.31 17.10
C PRO A 58 -9.64 6.65 16.82
N PHE A 59 -9.90 7.19 15.65
CA PHE A 59 -9.27 8.44 15.19
C PHE A 59 -10.34 9.41 14.64
N PRO A 60 -10.05 10.73 14.58
CA PRO A 60 -11.06 11.76 14.33
C PRO A 60 -11.86 11.60 13.04
N THR A 61 -11.22 11.12 11.99
CA THR A 61 -11.83 10.96 10.65
C THR A 61 -12.24 9.52 10.34
N MET A 62 -12.27 8.65 11.34
CA MET A 62 -12.70 7.26 11.15
C MET A 62 -14.17 7.22 10.72
N PRO A 63 -14.53 6.52 9.63
CA PRO A 63 -15.92 6.34 9.22
C PRO A 63 -16.75 5.70 10.33
N ILE A 64 -17.96 6.21 10.53
CA ILE A 64 -18.90 5.67 11.53
C ILE A 64 -19.59 4.41 10.99
N LYS A 65 -19.90 4.43 9.70
CA LYS A 65 -20.57 3.33 8.98
C LYS A 65 -20.48 3.55 7.46
N PHE A 66 -20.78 2.52 6.70
CA PHE A 66 -20.98 2.66 5.26
C PHE A 66 -22.45 2.95 4.93
N TRP A 67 -22.65 3.64 3.81
CA TRP A 67 -23.98 3.83 3.26
C TRP A 67 -24.64 2.48 2.93
N ASN A 68 -25.92 2.33 3.26
CA ASN A 68 -26.69 1.11 3.03
C ASN A 68 -26.05 -0.17 3.64
N ASP A 69 -25.52 -0.02 4.86
CA ASP A 69 -24.95 -1.11 5.68
C ASP A 69 -25.56 -1.11 7.10
N PRO A 70 -26.86 -1.44 7.25
CA PRO A 70 -27.60 -1.26 8.51
C PRO A 70 -27.02 -2.07 9.70
N LYS A 71 -26.30 -3.15 9.43
CA LYS A 71 -25.66 -3.99 10.46
C LYS A 71 -24.17 -3.76 10.57
N ASN A 72 -23.62 -2.76 9.88
CA ASN A 72 -22.18 -2.48 9.78
C ASN A 72 -21.35 -3.70 9.33
N LYS A 73 -21.94 -4.61 8.57
CA LYS A 73 -21.27 -5.84 8.13
C LYS A 73 -20.18 -5.54 7.11
N LYS A 74 -20.48 -4.69 6.12
CA LYS A 74 -19.49 -4.29 5.10
C LYS A 74 -18.34 -3.51 5.74
N PHE A 75 -18.67 -2.55 6.61
CA PHE A 75 -17.69 -1.76 7.35
C PHE A 75 -16.75 -2.63 8.20
N LYS A 76 -17.31 -3.55 8.99
CA LYS A 76 -16.51 -4.48 9.79
C LYS A 76 -15.64 -5.39 8.94
N ASN A 77 -16.19 -5.90 7.84
CA ASN A 77 -15.44 -6.77 6.94
C ASN A 77 -14.28 -6.04 6.25
N ALA A 78 -14.46 -4.77 5.90
CA ALA A 78 -13.42 -4.00 5.24
C ALA A 78 -12.19 -3.76 6.14
N TYR A 79 -12.41 -3.50 7.43
CA TYR A 79 -11.33 -2.95 8.28
C TYR A 79 -11.00 -3.76 9.53
N PHE A 80 -11.87 -4.68 10.01
CA PHE A 80 -11.73 -5.31 11.33
C PHE A 80 -11.73 -6.84 11.31
N THR A 81 -11.70 -7.47 10.14
CA THR A 81 -11.67 -8.94 10.03
C THR A 81 -10.29 -9.52 10.25
N LYS A 82 -9.25 -8.86 9.76
CA LYS A 82 -7.88 -9.37 9.84
C LYS A 82 -7.32 -9.32 11.27
N TYR A 83 -7.56 -8.21 11.97
CA TYR A 83 -7.11 -8.01 13.35
C TYR A 83 -8.29 -7.57 14.21
N LYS A 84 -8.55 -8.29 15.28
CA LYS A 84 -9.69 -8.03 16.16
C LYS A 84 -9.60 -6.63 16.81
N ASN A 85 -10.60 -5.78 16.56
CA ASN A 85 -10.70 -4.40 17.08
C ASN A 85 -9.56 -3.45 16.66
N ILE A 86 -8.79 -3.80 15.63
CA ILE A 86 -7.72 -2.98 15.08
C ILE A 86 -8.08 -2.66 13.63
N TRP A 87 -8.02 -1.39 13.26
CA TRP A 87 -8.22 -0.96 11.89
C TRP A 87 -7.08 -1.46 11.01
N HIS A 88 -7.39 -2.31 10.06
CA HIS A 88 -6.49 -2.78 9.01
C HIS A 88 -6.72 -1.94 7.75
N HIS A 89 -5.71 -1.16 7.34
CA HIS A 89 -5.88 -0.24 6.21
C HIS A 89 -5.73 -0.92 4.84
N GLY A 90 -4.97 -2.00 4.80
CA GLY A 90 -4.72 -2.75 3.57
C GLY A 90 -3.57 -2.20 2.73
N ASP A 91 -2.60 -1.54 3.38
CA ASP A 91 -1.35 -1.12 2.78
C ASP A 91 -0.17 -1.83 3.42
N PHE A 92 0.81 -2.25 2.63
CA PHE A 92 2.11 -2.63 3.15
C PHE A 92 2.99 -1.40 3.38
N ILE A 93 3.53 -1.32 4.59
CA ILE A 93 4.32 -0.20 5.08
C ILE A 93 5.53 -0.68 5.86
N GLN A 94 6.55 0.14 5.93
CA GLN A 94 7.74 -0.06 6.78
C GLN A 94 8.05 1.24 7.52
N LYS A 95 8.33 1.14 8.83
CA LYS A 95 8.91 2.26 9.59
C LYS A 95 10.42 2.17 9.51
N THR A 96 11.07 3.22 9.02
CA THR A 96 12.52 3.28 8.83
C THR A 96 13.25 3.50 10.15
N LYS A 97 14.57 3.33 10.12
CA LYS A 97 15.42 3.70 11.27
C LYS A 97 15.38 5.21 11.58
N ASN A 98 15.13 6.03 10.56
CA ASN A 98 15.00 7.49 10.70
C ASN A 98 13.66 7.92 11.33
N GLY A 99 12.71 6.98 11.50
CA GLY A 99 11.38 7.24 12.06
C GLY A 99 10.31 7.55 11.01
N GLY A 100 10.70 7.73 9.75
CA GLY A 100 9.78 7.91 8.62
C GLY A 100 9.16 6.59 8.15
N PHE A 101 8.35 6.67 7.09
CA PHE A 101 7.61 5.54 6.54
C PHE A 101 7.85 5.38 5.04
N ILE A 102 7.90 4.12 4.59
CA ILE A 102 7.92 3.75 3.18
C ILE A 102 6.65 2.94 2.90
N ILE A 103 5.86 3.35 1.91
CA ILE A 103 4.68 2.63 1.44
C ILE A 103 5.08 1.73 0.27
N TYR A 104 4.68 0.47 0.34
CA TYR A 104 4.95 -0.55 -0.68
C TYR A 104 3.75 -0.83 -1.60
N GLY A 105 2.62 -0.18 -1.33
CA GLY A 105 1.37 -0.34 -2.06
C GLY A 105 0.32 -1.11 -1.27
N ARG A 106 -0.77 -1.46 -1.95
CA ARG A 106 -1.91 -2.18 -1.36
C ARG A 106 -1.50 -3.61 -1.01
N SER A 107 -1.89 -4.09 0.17
CA SER A 107 -1.68 -5.49 0.57
C SER A 107 -2.68 -6.45 -0.08
N ASP A 108 -3.89 -5.95 -0.41
CA ASP A 108 -4.92 -6.67 -1.15
C ASP A 108 -4.64 -6.77 -2.67
N ALA A 109 -3.75 -5.93 -3.21
CA ALA A 109 -3.27 -5.98 -4.59
C ALA A 109 -1.85 -6.58 -4.71
N THR A 110 -1.40 -7.31 -3.69
CA THR A 110 -0.10 -7.98 -3.71
C THR A 110 -0.15 -9.20 -4.63
N LEU A 111 0.80 -9.27 -5.53
CA LEU A 111 1.02 -10.41 -6.43
C LEU A 111 1.85 -11.47 -5.69
N ASN A 112 1.60 -12.74 -6.00
CA ASN A 112 2.28 -13.85 -5.31
C ASN A 112 2.81 -14.91 -6.30
N PRO A 113 3.63 -14.54 -7.31
CA PRO A 113 4.18 -15.50 -8.25
C PRO A 113 5.19 -16.41 -7.56
N GLY A 114 5.03 -17.73 -7.74
CA GLY A 114 5.92 -18.73 -7.14
C GLY A 114 6.04 -18.63 -5.62
N GLY A 115 5.02 -18.11 -4.93
CA GLY A 115 5.04 -17.90 -3.47
C GLY A 115 5.75 -16.63 -3.01
N VAL A 116 6.32 -15.82 -3.91
CA VAL A 116 7.01 -14.57 -3.57
C VAL A 116 6.02 -13.40 -3.60
N ARG A 117 5.87 -12.68 -2.49
CA ARG A 117 4.99 -11.52 -2.40
C ARG A 117 5.63 -10.27 -2.98
N ILE A 118 5.06 -9.77 -4.07
CA ILE A 118 5.50 -8.56 -4.77
C ILE A 118 4.37 -7.54 -4.74
N GLY A 119 4.61 -6.36 -4.17
CA GLY A 119 3.67 -5.24 -4.24
C GLY A 119 3.67 -4.63 -5.64
N THR A 120 2.49 -4.33 -6.20
CA THR A 120 2.38 -3.69 -7.52
C THR A 120 3.17 -2.38 -7.60
N ALA A 121 3.25 -1.62 -6.50
CA ALA A 121 4.06 -0.40 -6.42
C ALA A 121 5.57 -0.64 -6.61
N GLU A 122 6.06 -1.83 -6.28
CA GLU A 122 7.47 -2.18 -6.50
C GLU A 122 7.77 -2.30 -8.00
N ILE A 123 6.82 -2.85 -8.76
CA ILE A 123 6.91 -2.96 -10.22
C ILE A 123 6.78 -1.57 -10.86
N TYR A 124 5.76 -0.78 -10.47
CA TYR A 124 5.56 0.58 -11.00
C TYR A 124 6.79 1.45 -10.85
N ARG A 125 7.48 1.42 -9.70
CA ARG A 125 8.73 2.17 -9.49
C ARG A 125 9.85 1.83 -10.46
N GLN A 126 9.89 0.62 -11.01
CA GLN A 126 10.88 0.26 -12.03
C GLN A 126 10.42 0.72 -13.42
N VAL A 127 9.14 0.51 -13.73
CA VAL A 127 8.55 0.90 -15.01
C VAL A 127 8.57 2.42 -15.22
N GLU A 128 8.32 3.21 -14.18
CA GLU A 128 8.36 4.69 -14.22
C GLU A 128 9.75 5.28 -14.53
N LYS A 129 10.81 4.49 -14.39
CA LYS A 129 12.16 4.91 -14.80
C LYS A 129 12.37 4.81 -16.31
N ILE A 130 11.48 4.18 -17.03
CA ILE A 130 11.60 3.91 -18.46
C ILE A 130 10.94 5.08 -19.23
N ASN A 131 11.75 5.97 -19.78
CA ASN A 131 11.31 7.25 -20.35
C ASN A 131 10.32 7.13 -21.52
N PHE A 132 10.27 6.02 -22.22
CA PHE A 132 9.36 5.80 -23.34
C PHE A 132 8.00 5.21 -22.93
N ILE A 133 7.80 4.83 -21.67
CA ILE A 133 6.51 4.39 -21.12
C ILE A 133 5.81 5.60 -20.49
N ARG A 134 4.56 5.84 -20.92
CA ARG A 134 3.71 6.91 -20.41
C ARG A 134 2.85 6.45 -19.23
N GLU A 135 2.27 5.26 -19.35
CA GLU A 135 1.37 4.69 -18.35
C GLU A 135 1.59 3.19 -18.29
N SER A 136 1.34 2.60 -17.13
CA SER A 136 1.40 1.16 -16.97
C SER A 136 0.31 0.65 -16.04
N LEU A 137 -0.10 -0.61 -16.25
CA LEU A 137 -1.03 -1.35 -15.40
C LEU A 137 -0.47 -2.75 -15.14
N VAL A 138 -0.33 -3.09 -13.86
CA VAL A 138 0.10 -4.43 -13.43
C VAL A 138 -1.09 -5.17 -12.86
N VAL A 139 -1.33 -6.40 -13.34
CA VAL A 139 -2.35 -7.30 -12.82
C VAL A 139 -1.79 -8.70 -12.61
N GLY A 140 -2.29 -9.39 -11.58
CA GLY A 140 -2.03 -10.81 -11.39
C GLY A 140 -3.12 -11.63 -12.08
N GLN A 141 -2.72 -12.58 -12.91
CA GLN A 141 -3.60 -13.58 -13.50
C GLN A 141 -3.34 -14.92 -12.82
N GLU A 142 -4.35 -15.48 -12.17
CA GLU A 142 -4.28 -16.85 -11.66
C GLU A 142 -4.24 -17.83 -12.83
N LYS A 143 -3.22 -18.69 -12.87
CA LYS A 143 -3.06 -19.71 -13.86
C LYS A 143 -2.39 -20.95 -13.24
N GLU A 144 -3.06 -22.10 -13.35
CA GLU A 144 -2.51 -23.41 -12.91
C GLU A 144 -2.01 -23.45 -11.46
N GLY A 145 -2.71 -22.71 -10.58
CA GLY A 145 -2.37 -22.65 -9.14
C GLY A 145 -1.24 -21.67 -8.77
N ASP A 146 -0.75 -20.90 -9.74
CA ASP A 146 0.22 -19.83 -9.53
C ASP A 146 -0.30 -18.48 -10.08
N VAL A 147 0.41 -17.39 -9.81
CA VAL A 147 0.06 -16.04 -10.28
C VAL A 147 1.05 -15.59 -11.35
N LYS A 148 0.55 -15.43 -12.58
CA LYS A 148 1.31 -14.79 -13.65
C LYS A 148 1.14 -13.27 -13.58
N ILE A 149 2.24 -12.55 -13.54
CA ILE A 149 2.23 -11.07 -13.58
C ILE A 149 2.09 -10.62 -15.04
N LEU A 150 1.08 -9.81 -15.30
CA LEU A 150 0.86 -9.17 -16.60
C LEU A 150 1.11 -7.66 -16.43
N LEU A 151 2.02 -7.12 -17.22
CA LEU A 151 2.31 -5.70 -17.31
C LEU A 151 1.78 -5.15 -18.64
N PHE A 152 0.81 -4.26 -18.56
CA PHE A 152 0.31 -3.50 -19.72
C PHE A 152 0.97 -2.13 -19.71
N VAL A 153 1.44 -1.67 -20.87
CA VAL A 153 2.12 -0.36 -20.99
C VAL A 153 1.52 0.47 -22.12
N VAL A 154 1.48 1.79 -21.90
CA VAL A 154 1.16 2.78 -22.92
C VAL A 154 2.44 3.55 -23.25
N MET A 155 2.83 3.54 -24.51
CA MET A 155 4.06 4.19 -24.97
C MET A 155 3.86 5.70 -25.16
N ASN A 156 4.91 6.48 -24.91
CA ASN A 156 4.92 7.94 -25.17
C ASN A 156 4.80 8.27 -26.65
N ASN A 157 5.32 7.43 -27.54
CA ASN A 157 5.27 7.58 -29.00
C ASN A 157 4.61 6.34 -29.61
N LYS A 158 4.13 6.46 -30.86
CA LYS A 158 3.54 5.34 -31.61
C LYS A 158 4.54 4.21 -31.95
N ASN A 159 5.68 4.17 -31.31
CA ASN A 159 6.68 3.13 -31.49
C ASN A 159 6.17 1.81 -30.90
N LYS A 160 6.31 0.75 -31.65
CA LYS A 160 6.09 -0.61 -31.13
C LYS A 160 7.30 -1.01 -30.28
N LEU A 161 7.06 -1.69 -29.17
CA LEU A 161 8.12 -2.38 -28.44
C LEU A 161 8.77 -3.41 -29.37
N SER A 162 10.07 -3.42 -29.46
CA SER A 162 10.81 -4.52 -30.08
C SER A 162 11.05 -5.62 -29.05
N ASP A 163 11.35 -6.84 -29.51
CA ASP A 163 11.67 -7.95 -28.60
C ASP A 163 12.92 -7.67 -27.75
N SER A 164 13.80 -6.78 -28.20
CA SER A 164 14.96 -6.30 -27.43
C SER A 164 14.61 -5.33 -26.30
N ASP A 165 13.43 -4.70 -26.36
CA ASP A 165 12.95 -3.79 -25.30
C ASP A 165 12.23 -4.55 -24.16
N ILE A 166 11.97 -5.86 -24.35
CA ILE A 166 11.18 -6.71 -23.45
C ILE A 166 12.10 -7.59 -22.56
N ASN A 167 13.39 -7.74 -22.92
CA ASN A 167 14.37 -8.60 -22.21
C ASN A 167 15.21 -7.85 -21.18
#